data_c6b9d127d8c8b3f9ad48001f2646206d
#
_entry.id   c6b9d127d8c8b3f9ad48001f2646206d
#
_cell.length_a   1.000
_cell.length_b   1.000
_cell.length_c   1.000
_cell.angle_alpha   90.00
_cell.angle_beta   90.00
_cell.angle_gamma   90.00
#
_symmetry.space_group_name_H-M   'P 1'
#
loop_
_entity.id
_entity.type
_entity.pdbx_description
1 polymer ?
#
loop_
_entity_poly.entity_id
_entity_poly.type
_entity_poly.pdbx_seq_one_letter_code
_entity_poly.pdbx_strand_id
1 'polypeptide(L)'
;GKPDILTEIWTNSAPAYVPLLEAGKIKELTPVLSDGGVEGLWIPDYLAEAHPELLTIEGLLANPDLVGNRMHNCPVAWTCQVVASQMAKAGGFEAAGIQDFVHGSGETLAASIGSAYTAQEPWFGYYWSPSTVLGKYPMTQVDLGPHDPVAHPCNADLECDTPKLRSWPSSVVT
;
A
#
# COMPACT_ATOMS: atom_id res chain seq x y z
N GLY A 1 -20.83 -14.35 12.01
CA GLY A 1 -20.53 -15.77 11.75
C GLY A 1 -19.08 -15.90 11.31
N LYS A 2 -18.53 -17.09 11.40
CA LYS A 2 -17.20 -17.38 10.83
C LYS A 2 -17.42 -17.84 9.38
N PRO A 3 -16.66 -17.35 8.40
CA PRO A 3 -16.75 -17.87 7.04
C PRO A 3 -16.20 -19.30 6.99
N ASP A 4 -16.82 -20.14 6.17
CA ASP A 4 -16.31 -21.50 5.90
C ASP A 4 -15.27 -21.49 4.77
N ILE A 5 -15.35 -20.50 3.87
CA ILE A 5 -14.43 -20.29 2.76
C ILE A 5 -14.11 -18.78 2.68
N LEU A 6 -12.84 -18.48 2.50
CA LEU A 6 -12.36 -17.15 2.10
C LEU A 6 -11.84 -17.26 0.67
N THR A 7 -12.20 -16.30 -0.16
CA THR A 7 -11.87 -16.31 -1.59
C THR A 7 -10.74 -15.35 -1.95
N GLU A 8 -10.23 -14.62 -0.97
CA GLU A 8 -9.16 -13.66 -1.17
C GLU A 8 -8.39 -13.47 0.15
N ILE A 9 -7.20 -14.03 0.23
CA ILE A 9 -6.25 -13.83 1.34
C ILE A 9 -4.92 -13.38 0.74
N TRP A 10 -4.51 -12.18 1.09
CA TRP A 10 -3.19 -11.63 0.78
C TRP A 10 -2.19 -12.15 1.80
N THR A 11 -1.45 -13.18 1.45
CA THR A 11 -0.64 -13.96 2.40
C THR A 11 0.43 -13.13 3.11
N ASN A 12 0.98 -12.10 2.44
CA ASN A 12 1.98 -11.18 3.02
C ASN A 12 1.37 -10.18 4.02
N SER A 13 0.05 -9.95 3.93
CA SER A 13 -0.68 -9.03 4.80
C SER A 13 -1.58 -9.77 5.83
N ALA A 14 -1.41 -11.09 5.95
CA ALA A 14 -2.17 -11.93 6.87
C ALA A 14 -1.23 -12.69 7.83
N PRO A 15 -0.72 -12.07 8.90
CA PRO A 15 0.29 -12.65 9.78
C PRO A 15 -0.17 -13.95 10.45
N ALA A 16 -1.47 -14.16 10.63
CA ALA A 16 -2.02 -15.38 11.17
C ALA A 16 -2.10 -16.54 10.15
N TYR A 17 -1.91 -16.28 8.86
CA TYR A 17 -2.13 -17.27 7.80
C TYR A 17 -1.22 -18.50 7.95
N VAL A 18 0.09 -18.30 7.98
CA VAL A 18 1.06 -19.39 8.08
C VAL A 18 0.89 -20.20 9.39
N PRO A 19 0.79 -19.58 10.59
CA PRO A 19 0.53 -20.31 11.83
C PRO A 19 -0.76 -21.14 11.82
N LEU A 20 -1.82 -20.63 11.20
CA LEU A 20 -3.10 -21.36 11.10
C LEU A 20 -3.02 -22.53 10.12
N LEU A 21 -2.28 -22.38 9.01
CA LEU A 21 -2.04 -23.43 8.04
C LEU A 21 -1.22 -24.58 8.65
N GLU A 22 -0.11 -24.24 9.33
CA GLU A 22 0.76 -25.23 10.03
C GLU A 22 0.01 -25.95 11.16
N ALA A 23 -0.88 -25.24 11.85
CA ALA A 23 -1.73 -25.83 12.89
C ALA A 23 -2.90 -26.68 12.33
N GLY A 24 -3.06 -26.76 11.00
CA GLY A 24 -4.16 -27.49 10.36
C GLY A 24 -5.54 -26.90 10.62
N LYS A 25 -5.62 -25.60 11.00
CA LYS A 25 -6.88 -24.90 11.27
C LYS A 25 -7.54 -24.35 10.01
N ILE A 26 -6.76 -24.15 8.97
CA ILE A 26 -7.19 -23.76 7.64
C ILE A 26 -6.53 -24.67 6.62
N LYS A 27 -7.09 -24.68 5.40
CA LYS A 27 -6.53 -25.39 4.26
C LYS A 27 -6.52 -24.46 3.06
N GLU A 28 -5.36 -24.29 2.47
CA GLU A 28 -5.24 -23.63 1.18
C GLU A 28 -5.79 -24.53 0.07
N LEU A 29 -6.60 -23.96 -0.81
CA LEU A 29 -7.18 -24.70 -1.94
C LEU A 29 -6.43 -24.42 -3.23
N THR A 30 -6.29 -23.14 -3.60
CA THR A 30 -5.58 -22.72 -4.81
C THR A 30 -5.29 -21.24 -4.76
N PRO A 31 -4.19 -20.75 -5.38
CA PRO A 31 -4.02 -19.34 -5.67
C PRO A 31 -5.15 -18.84 -6.59
N VAL A 32 -5.67 -17.64 -6.31
CA VAL A 32 -6.75 -17.02 -7.09
C VAL A 32 -6.23 -15.96 -8.08
N LEU A 33 -4.99 -15.50 -7.91
CA LEU A 33 -4.28 -14.61 -8.83
C LEU A 33 -3.00 -15.29 -9.33
N SER A 34 -2.92 -15.60 -10.63
CA SER A 34 -1.78 -16.30 -11.22
C SER A 34 -0.47 -15.51 -11.13
N ASP A 35 -0.56 -14.19 -11.25
CA ASP A 35 0.59 -13.28 -11.27
C ASP A 35 0.87 -12.64 -9.91
N GLY A 36 0.08 -13.02 -8.90
CA GLY A 36 0.12 -12.46 -7.57
C GLY A 36 -0.52 -11.08 -7.48
N GLY A 37 -0.51 -10.52 -6.27
CA GLY A 37 -0.96 -9.16 -5.99
C GLY A 37 0.21 -8.20 -5.83
N VAL A 38 0.02 -6.96 -6.24
CA VAL A 38 1.00 -5.87 -6.11
C VAL A 38 0.44 -4.82 -5.16
N GLU A 39 1.11 -4.61 -4.05
CA GLU A 39 0.85 -3.50 -3.13
C GLU A 39 1.89 -2.40 -3.35
N GLY A 40 1.52 -1.14 -3.11
CA GLY A 40 2.47 -0.05 -3.28
C GLY A 40 1.93 1.31 -2.94
N LEU A 41 2.78 2.32 -3.16
CA LEU A 41 2.40 3.72 -3.18
C LEU A 41 2.22 4.16 -4.63
N TRP A 42 1.15 4.87 -4.89
CA TRP A 42 0.70 5.21 -6.24
C TRP A 42 0.37 6.70 -6.35
N ILE A 43 0.50 7.23 -7.56
CA ILE A 43 0.00 8.55 -7.95
C ILE A 43 -0.86 8.43 -9.22
N PRO A 44 -1.84 9.32 -9.47
CA PRO A 44 -2.60 9.34 -10.72
C PRO A 44 -1.69 9.48 -11.95
N ASP A 45 -2.04 8.80 -13.05
CA ASP A 45 -1.25 8.86 -14.28
C ASP A 45 -1.09 10.28 -14.80
N TYR A 46 -2.16 11.12 -14.72
CA TYR A 46 -2.05 12.52 -15.13
C TYR A 46 -1.01 13.31 -14.31
N LEU A 47 -0.80 12.93 -13.04
CA LEU A 47 0.20 13.57 -12.20
C LEU A 47 1.60 13.05 -12.53
N ALA A 48 1.73 11.75 -12.79
CA ALA A 48 2.98 11.13 -13.23
C ALA A 48 3.46 11.67 -14.58
N GLU A 49 2.53 11.90 -15.51
CA GLU A 49 2.83 12.48 -16.83
C GLU A 49 3.25 13.96 -16.73
N ALA A 50 2.59 14.73 -15.88
CA ALA A 50 2.93 16.15 -15.68
C ALA A 50 4.21 16.34 -14.86
N HIS A 51 4.49 15.42 -13.93
CA HIS A 51 5.56 15.51 -12.93
C HIS A 51 6.28 14.15 -12.79
N PRO A 52 7.07 13.72 -13.78
CA PRO A 52 7.74 12.41 -13.75
C PRO A 52 8.75 12.27 -12.60
N GLU A 53 9.23 13.37 -12.02
CA GLU A 53 10.06 13.38 -10.82
C GLU A 53 9.36 12.74 -9.60
N LEU A 54 8.02 12.79 -9.54
CA LEU A 54 7.22 12.21 -8.46
C LEU A 54 7.20 10.67 -8.46
N LEU A 55 7.74 10.04 -9.49
CA LEU A 55 7.87 8.58 -9.54
C LEU A 55 9.02 8.04 -8.65
N THR A 56 9.77 8.93 -8.02
CA THR A 56 10.82 8.60 -7.06
C THR A 56 10.54 9.22 -5.69
N ILE A 57 11.08 8.60 -4.65
CA ILE A 57 10.94 9.14 -3.27
C ILE A 57 11.60 10.50 -3.14
N GLU A 58 12.77 10.69 -3.73
CA GLU A 58 13.48 11.96 -3.70
C GLU A 58 12.64 13.09 -4.31
N GLY A 59 11.99 12.82 -5.44
CA GLY A 59 11.12 13.78 -6.11
C GLY A 59 9.86 14.10 -5.31
N LEU A 60 9.25 13.10 -4.67
CA LEU A 60 8.10 13.28 -3.76
C LEU A 60 8.46 14.16 -2.56
N LEU A 61 9.58 13.87 -1.90
CA LEU A 61 10.04 14.62 -0.73
C LEU A 61 10.45 16.05 -1.07
N ALA A 62 10.93 16.29 -2.30
CA ALA A 62 11.28 17.63 -2.77
C ALA A 62 10.05 18.47 -3.18
N ASN A 63 8.91 17.84 -3.49
CA ASN A 63 7.71 18.49 -4.02
C ASN A 63 6.43 18.02 -3.30
N PRO A 64 6.33 18.16 -1.97
CA PRO A 64 5.21 17.62 -1.20
C PRO A 64 3.86 18.27 -1.56
N ASP A 65 3.84 19.51 -2.00
CA ASP A 65 2.66 20.24 -2.44
C ASP A 65 2.05 19.66 -3.72
N LEU A 66 2.86 19.11 -4.62
CA LEU A 66 2.38 18.45 -5.83
C LEU A 66 1.59 17.17 -5.55
N VAL A 67 1.77 16.59 -4.37
CA VAL A 67 1.01 15.41 -3.90
C VAL A 67 -0.01 15.77 -2.79
N GLY A 68 -0.31 17.06 -2.64
CA GLY A 68 -1.28 17.56 -1.67
C GLY A 68 -0.81 17.48 -0.21
N ASN A 69 0.50 17.42 0.03
CA ASN A 69 1.12 17.31 1.37
C ASN A 69 0.61 16.12 2.19
N ARG A 70 0.19 15.04 1.52
CA ARG A 70 -0.47 13.92 2.17
C ARG A 70 -0.16 12.59 1.48
N MET A 71 0.12 11.57 2.29
CA MET A 71 0.06 10.18 1.89
C MET A 71 -1.26 9.57 2.38
N HIS A 72 -2.14 9.17 1.47
CA HIS A 72 -3.36 8.43 1.80
C HIS A 72 -3.00 7.01 2.17
N ASN A 73 -3.21 6.65 3.43
CA ASN A 73 -2.85 5.35 3.98
C ASN A 73 -4.06 4.42 4.12
N CYS A 74 -3.80 3.13 4.29
CA CYS A 74 -4.78 2.10 4.58
C CYS A 74 -5.65 2.46 5.79
N PRO A 75 -6.84 1.86 5.87
CA PRO A 75 -7.67 1.94 7.06
C PRO A 75 -6.99 1.37 8.31
N VAL A 76 -7.37 1.91 9.47
CA VAL A 76 -6.99 1.36 10.78
C VAL A 76 -7.32 -0.14 10.84
N ALA A 77 -6.45 -0.91 11.46
CA ALA A 77 -6.52 -2.35 11.64
C ALA A 77 -6.21 -3.20 10.39
N TRP A 78 -5.88 -2.61 9.26
CA TRP A 78 -5.28 -3.35 8.15
C TRP A 78 -3.76 -3.41 8.33
N THR A 79 -3.13 -4.54 8.01
CA THR A 79 -1.67 -4.69 8.14
C THR A 79 -0.91 -3.67 7.28
N CYS A 80 -1.41 -3.37 6.09
CA CYS A 80 -0.83 -2.35 5.21
C CYS A 80 -0.75 -0.96 5.86
N GLN A 81 -1.66 -0.62 6.79
CA GLN A 81 -1.62 0.65 7.49
C GLN A 81 -0.34 0.77 8.33
N VAL A 82 -0.01 -0.28 9.08
CA VAL A 82 1.21 -0.31 9.89
C VAL A 82 2.46 -0.24 9.00
N VAL A 83 2.50 -1.07 7.95
CA VAL A 83 3.62 -1.11 7.00
C VAL A 83 3.84 0.26 6.37
N ALA A 84 2.79 0.89 5.82
CA ALA A 84 2.91 2.19 5.16
C ALA A 84 3.31 3.31 6.14
N SER A 85 2.78 3.32 7.37
CA SER A 85 3.18 4.28 8.40
C SER A 85 4.65 4.14 8.79
N GLN A 86 5.13 2.91 8.99
CA GLN A 86 6.54 2.66 9.28
C GLN A 86 7.46 3.05 8.12
N MET A 87 7.03 2.81 6.89
CA MET A 87 7.76 3.22 5.69
C MET A 87 7.79 4.75 5.54
N ALA A 88 6.68 5.44 5.81
CA ALA A 88 6.62 6.89 5.80
C ALA A 88 7.57 7.51 6.85
N LYS A 89 7.61 6.93 8.06
CA LYS A 89 8.57 7.29 9.13
C LYS A 89 10.00 7.10 8.65
N ALA A 90 10.32 5.94 8.09
CA ALA A 90 11.66 5.63 7.58
C ALA A 90 12.08 6.53 6.42
N GLY A 91 11.12 6.92 5.58
CA GLY A 91 11.33 7.82 4.44
C GLY A 91 11.39 9.30 4.80
N GLY A 92 11.11 9.68 6.05
CA GLY A 92 11.11 11.08 6.48
C GLY A 92 9.97 11.93 5.91
N PHE A 93 8.82 11.32 5.59
CA PHE A 93 7.68 12.00 4.94
C PHE A 93 7.18 13.17 5.76
N GLU A 94 7.00 13.01 7.08
CA GLU A 94 6.56 14.09 7.97
C GLU A 94 7.54 15.27 7.97
N ALA A 95 8.83 14.99 8.01
CA ALA A 95 9.87 16.03 7.97
C ALA A 95 9.88 16.81 6.63
N ALA A 96 9.44 16.16 5.54
CA ALA A 96 9.25 16.78 4.22
C ALA A 96 7.89 17.48 4.07
N GLY A 97 7.00 17.42 5.06
CA GLY A 97 5.68 18.03 5.01
C GLY A 97 4.58 17.13 4.44
N ILE A 98 4.83 15.83 4.26
CA ILE A 98 3.84 14.84 3.80
C ILE A 98 3.23 14.14 5.00
N GLN A 99 1.98 14.46 5.30
CA GLN A 99 1.23 13.85 6.41
C GLN A 99 0.82 12.41 6.10
N ASP A 100 1.06 11.47 7.00
CA ASP A 100 0.47 10.14 6.96
C ASP A 100 -1.02 10.23 7.36
N PHE A 101 -1.91 10.07 6.38
CA PHE A 101 -3.35 10.21 6.55
C PHE A 101 -4.05 8.85 6.49
N VAL A 102 -4.38 8.32 7.65
CA VAL A 102 -5.04 7.01 7.80
C VAL A 102 -6.54 7.14 7.54
N HIS A 103 -7.06 6.35 6.62
CA HIS A 103 -8.49 6.33 6.30
C HIS A 103 -9.32 5.54 7.32
N GLY A 104 -10.60 5.90 7.47
CA GLY A 104 -11.53 5.19 8.36
C GLY A 104 -12.02 3.85 7.79
N SER A 105 -11.99 3.67 6.46
CA SER A 105 -12.41 2.44 5.79
C SER A 105 -11.81 2.33 4.38
N GLY A 106 -11.86 1.11 3.80
CA GLY A 106 -11.44 0.88 2.42
C GLY A 106 -12.27 1.67 1.40
N GLU A 107 -13.56 1.88 1.68
CA GLU A 107 -14.44 2.68 0.84
C GLU A 107 -14.02 4.15 0.81
N THR A 108 -13.61 4.72 1.95
CA THR A 108 -13.14 6.11 2.00
C THR A 108 -11.80 6.28 1.30
N LEU A 109 -10.91 5.30 1.39
CA LEU A 109 -9.67 5.27 0.62
C LEU A 109 -9.95 5.20 -0.89
N ALA A 110 -10.81 4.28 -1.33
CA ALA A 110 -11.22 4.14 -2.72
C ALA A 110 -11.90 5.41 -3.27
N ALA A 111 -12.80 6.00 -2.47
CA ALA A 111 -13.51 7.23 -2.83
C ALA A 111 -12.55 8.42 -2.99
N SER A 112 -11.46 8.49 -2.19
CA SER A 112 -10.46 9.55 -2.30
C SER A 112 -9.75 9.53 -3.65
N ILE A 113 -9.42 8.33 -4.19
CA ILE A 113 -8.86 8.17 -5.54
C ILE A 113 -9.85 8.67 -6.59
N GLY A 114 -11.11 8.19 -6.53
CA GLY A 114 -12.15 8.58 -7.49
C GLY A 114 -12.44 10.08 -7.49
N SER A 115 -12.42 10.71 -6.32
CA SER A 115 -12.60 12.16 -6.15
C SER A 115 -11.44 12.93 -6.78
N ALA A 116 -10.21 12.60 -6.42
CA ALA A 116 -9.02 13.25 -6.95
C ALA A 116 -8.94 13.10 -8.48
N TYR A 117 -9.22 11.90 -8.99
CA TYR A 117 -9.21 11.63 -10.43
C TYR A 117 -10.25 12.45 -11.19
N THR A 118 -11.46 12.59 -10.64
CA THR A 118 -12.54 13.37 -11.24
C THR A 118 -12.23 14.87 -11.24
N ALA A 119 -11.63 15.37 -10.17
CA ALA A 119 -11.28 16.78 -9.99
C ALA A 119 -9.90 17.15 -10.56
N GLN A 120 -9.10 16.18 -11.02
CA GLN A 120 -7.70 16.36 -11.43
C GLN A 120 -6.86 17.00 -10.31
N GLU A 121 -7.12 16.56 -9.07
CA GLU A 121 -6.43 17.04 -7.87
C GLU A 121 -5.23 16.15 -7.49
N PRO A 122 -4.24 16.68 -6.77
CA PRO A 122 -3.16 15.87 -6.22
C PRO A 122 -3.65 14.68 -5.39
N TRP A 123 -3.04 13.52 -5.60
CA TRP A 123 -3.25 12.34 -4.77
C TRP A 123 -1.98 11.49 -4.75
N PHE A 124 -1.62 10.99 -3.58
CA PHE A 124 -0.52 10.06 -3.37
C PHE A 124 -0.89 9.13 -2.22
N GLY A 125 -0.66 7.84 -2.35
CA GLY A 125 -0.95 6.94 -1.26
C GLY A 125 -0.90 5.46 -1.60
N TYR A 126 -1.27 4.66 -0.62
CA TYR A 126 -1.32 3.21 -0.73
C TYR A 126 -2.53 2.75 -1.54
N TYR A 127 -2.30 1.80 -2.41
CA TYR A 127 -3.34 0.96 -3.00
C TYR A 127 -2.76 -0.38 -3.49
N TRP A 128 -3.58 -1.22 -4.13
CA TRP A 128 -3.17 -2.53 -4.63
C TRP A 128 -3.76 -2.85 -6.00
N SER A 129 -3.06 -3.73 -6.72
CA SER A 129 -3.47 -4.27 -8.03
C SER A 129 -3.40 -5.80 -7.99
N PRO A 130 -4.32 -6.51 -8.66
CA PRO A 130 -5.47 -5.96 -9.40
C PRO A 130 -6.58 -5.48 -8.47
N SER A 131 -7.23 -4.38 -8.84
CA SER A 131 -8.41 -3.88 -8.15
C SER A 131 -9.33 -3.16 -9.12
N THR A 132 -10.64 -3.14 -8.80
CA THR A 132 -11.63 -2.40 -9.59
C THR A 132 -11.31 -0.90 -9.64
N VAL A 133 -10.73 -0.35 -8.57
CA VAL A 133 -10.37 1.06 -8.47
C VAL A 133 -9.26 1.40 -9.44
N LEU A 134 -8.13 0.67 -9.44
CA LEU A 134 -7.03 0.91 -10.37
C LEU A 134 -7.36 0.53 -11.80
N GLY A 135 -8.31 -0.39 -12.01
CA GLY A 135 -8.86 -0.68 -13.34
C GLY A 135 -9.70 0.46 -13.93
N LYS A 136 -10.32 1.28 -13.05
CA LYS A 136 -11.15 2.42 -13.44
C LYS A 136 -10.38 3.74 -13.48
N TYR A 137 -9.45 3.92 -12.59
CA TYR A 137 -8.65 5.11 -12.40
C TYR A 137 -7.17 4.74 -12.56
N PRO A 138 -6.60 4.90 -13.77
CA PRO A 138 -5.20 4.54 -14.02
C PRO A 138 -4.23 5.28 -13.09
N MET A 139 -3.35 4.51 -12.47
CA MET A 139 -2.39 5.01 -11.49
C MET A 139 -1.01 4.44 -11.77
N THR A 140 0.01 5.24 -11.60
CA THR A 140 1.40 4.83 -11.72
C THR A 140 2.01 4.59 -10.34
N GLN A 141 2.70 3.46 -10.20
CA GLN A 141 3.38 3.10 -8.96
C GLN A 141 4.67 3.91 -8.80
N VAL A 142 4.87 4.42 -7.58
CA VAL A 142 6.12 5.11 -7.20
C VAL A 142 7.21 4.07 -6.93
N ASP A 143 8.40 4.31 -7.44
CA ASP A 143 9.56 3.46 -7.19
C ASP A 143 10.11 3.65 -5.77
N LEU A 144 9.97 2.61 -4.95
CA LEU A 144 10.49 2.56 -3.58
C LEU A 144 11.80 1.77 -3.50
N GLY A 145 12.38 1.43 -4.65
CA GLY A 145 13.51 0.51 -4.74
C GLY A 145 13.11 -0.97 -4.53
N PRO A 146 14.05 -1.89 -4.59
CA PRO A 146 13.76 -3.32 -4.50
C PRO A 146 13.19 -3.73 -3.14
N HIS A 147 12.36 -4.77 -3.13
CA HIS A 147 11.91 -5.40 -1.90
C HIS A 147 13.09 -5.90 -1.06
N ASP A 148 13.01 -5.69 0.26
CA ASP A 148 13.98 -6.19 1.24
C ASP A 148 13.27 -7.18 2.18
N PRO A 149 13.44 -8.49 2.00
CA PRO A 149 12.74 -9.51 2.82
C PRO A 149 13.18 -9.53 4.28
N VAL A 150 14.33 -8.93 4.59
CA VAL A 150 14.83 -8.82 5.98
C VAL A 150 14.19 -7.60 6.68
N ALA A 151 13.99 -6.51 5.95
CA ALA A 151 13.41 -5.29 6.50
C ALA A 151 11.87 -5.33 6.56
N HIS A 152 11.22 -6.08 5.67
CA HIS A 152 9.76 -6.09 5.57
C HIS A 152 9.03 -6.53 6.85
N PRO A 153 9.45 -7.57 7.58
CA PRO A 153 8.84 -7.94 8.86
C PRO A 153 8.90 -6.81 9.91
N CYS A 154 9.99 -6.03 9.90
CA CYS A 154 10.12 -4.86 10.77
C CYS A 154 9.09 -3.79 10.44
N ASN A 155 8.81 -3.54 9.17
CA ASN A 155 7.78 -2.58 8.77
C ASN A 155 6.36 -3.00 9.21
N ALA A 156 6.11 -4.27 9.44
CA ALA A 156 4.83 -4.79 9.94
C ALA A 156 4.67 -4.71 11.48
N ASP A 157 5.68 -4.22 12.18
CA ASP A 157 5.73 -4.08 13.63
C ASP A 157 5.92 -2.62 14.03
N LEU A 158 4.94 -2.04 14.75
CA LEU A 158 4.99 -0.66 15.24
C LEU A 158 6.12 -0.41 16.25
N GLU A 159 6.56 -1.45 16.95
CA GLU A 159 7.63 -1.37 17.94
C GLU A 159 9.04 -1.48 17.30
N CYS A 160 9.11 -1.71 15.99
CA CYS A 160 10.40 -1.83 15.32
C CYS A 160 11.08 -0.45 15.15
N ASP A 161 12.32 -0.36 15.66
CA ASP A 161 13.11 0.88 15.68
C ASP A 161 13.83 1.17 14.36
N THR A 162 13.91 0.21 13.45
CA THR A 162 14.68 0.28 12.21
C THR A 162 13.87 -0.03 10.94
N PRO A 163 12.68 0.56 10.78
CA PRO A 163 11.90 0.37 9.55
C PRO A 163 12.65 0.91 8.34
N LYS A 164 12.34 0.40 7.15
CA LYS A 164 12.94 0.86 5.90
C LYS A 164 11.88 1.13 4.85
N LEU A 165 12.07 2.18 4.08
CA LEU A 165 11.29 2.45 2.88
C LEU A 165 11.80 1.55 1.75
N ARG A 166 10.99 0.56 1.36
CA ARG A 166 11.26 -0.42 0.30
C ARG A 166 9.95 -0.91 -0.30
N SER A 167 9.97 -1.44 -1.51
CA SER A 167 8.78 -2.03 -2.13
C SER A 167 8.21 -3.19 -1.32
N TRP A 168 6.88 -3.33 -1.37
CA TRP A 168 6.20 -4.53 -0.88
C TRP A 168 6.66 -5.77 -1.65
N PRO A 169 6.60 -6.95 -1.05
CA PRO A 169 6.74 -8.19 -1.81
C PRO A 169 5.54 -8.38 -2.73
N SER A 170 5.74 -9.10 -3.84
CA SER A 170 4.58 -9.63 -4.57
C SER A 170 3.82 -10.60 -3.67
N SER A 171 2.52 -10.39 -3.51
CA SER A 171 1.67 -11.24 -2.68
C SER A 171 1.13 -12.42 -3.45
N VAL A 172 1.27 -13.64 -2.89
CA VAL A 172 0.39 -14.74 -3.27
C VAL A 172 -0.99 -14.44 -2.70
N VAL A 173 -2.01 -14.47 -3.54
CA VAL A 173 -3.41 -14.29 -3.15
C VAL A 173 -4.12 -15.63 -3.32
N THR A 174 -4.67 -16.17 -2.25
CA THR A 174 -5.27 -17.51 -2.20
C THR A 174 -6.64 -17.48 -1.52
#